data_f7802c6b4dce1497b6119b114bd96206
#
_entry.id   f7802c6b4dce1497b6119b114bd96206
#
_cell.length_a   1.000
_cell.length_b   1.000
_cell.length_c   1.000
_cell.angle_alpha   90.00
_cell.angle_beta   90.00
_cell.angle_gamma   90.00
#
_symmetry.space_group_name_H-M   'P 1'
#
loop_
_entity.id
_entity.type
_entity.pdbx_description
1 polymer ?
#
loop_
_entity_poly.entity_id
_entity_poly.type
_entity_poly.pdbx_seq_one_letter_code
_entity_poly.pdbx_strand_id
1 'polypeptide(L)'
;MTKYIDGLNRIVWGAPALVLIVGVGLYLSLRLRFAQLTLFPRAWRRFLSMLRPGQKSGNGVTPFQALCTALAATVGTGNIVGVAGAICLGGPGAIFWMWICGVLGMVTKYAEVTLALRYRVKTPAGWIGGPMYVITQGLGTKFTPMAVAYCVFGVVAAFGVGNATQINAVISGVNDVVTRFGGEQTRLGNLVMGLILAALVGAMLLGGARRIGIVAERLVPFISAAYILLCAVMLVLRWREVPAAFASIAAGVFSPRAVTGGALGSAYQALRIGCSRGVFTNEAGMGTASIAHASAAVSHPAEQGLMGIMEVFLDTILMCTLTALVILVSGVPVPYGRDVGVELTTKAFAAVYGDFAPVFIAVSLVCFAFATVLGWGLYGARCAQFLFGARAWKFFVVAQRAAVVAGACLQTGVVWSAAEAVNGLMVIPNLTALAILTPEVVRLTKEYQKSGGSTAGGGSYADIHQRKPV
;
A
#
# COMPACT_ATOMS: atom_id res chain seq x y z
N MET A 1 -2.15 -24.52 -15.16
CA MET A 1 -1.55 -23.21 -14.94
C MET A 1 -1.90 -22.68 -13.54
N THR A 2 -3.16 -22.59 -13.16
CA THR A 2 -3.61 -22.18 -11.80
C THR A 2 -2.92 -22.94 -10.67
N LYS A 3 -2.84 -24.27 -10.69
CA LYS A 3 -2.16 -25.07 -9.65
C LYS A 3 -0.69 -24.66 -9.40
N TYR A 4 0.06 -24.27 -10.42
CA TYR A 4 1.45 -23.83 -10.29
C TYR A 4 1.52 -22.44 -9.66
N ILE A 5 0.63 -21.52 -10.06
CA ILE A 5 0.54 -20.16 -9.51
C ILE A 5 0.12 -20.22 -8.05
N ASP A 6 -0.88 -21.03 -7.71
CA ASP A 6 -1.34 -21.24 -6.33
C ASP A 6 -0.25 -21.92 -5.47
N GLY A 7 0.54 -22.82 -6.08
CA GLY A 7 1.73 -23.40 -5.45
C GLY A 7 2.79 -22.35 -5.15
N LEU A 8 3.09 -21.48 -6.11
CA LEU A 8 4.03 -20.39 -5.95
C LEU A 8 3.57 -19.40 -4.88
N ASN A 9 2.27 -19.01 -4.89
CA ASN A 9 1.67 -18.16 -3.86
C ASN A 9 1.80 -18.75 -2.46
N ARG A 10 1.57 -20.06 -2.31
CA ARG A 10 1.75 -20.75 -1.02
C ARG A 10 3.18 -20.73 -0.52
N ILE A 11 4.17 -20.77 -1.41
CA ILE A 11 5.58 -20.69 -1.05
C ILE A 11 5.95 -19.23 -0.73
N VAL A 12 5.62 -18.30 -1.61
CA VAL A 12 5.99 -16.88 -1.50
C VAL A 12 5.32 -16.21 -0.30
N TRP A 13 4.03 -16.47 -0.06
CA TRP A 13 3.28 -15.97 1.11
C TRP A 13 3.16 -16.99 2.23
N GLY A 14 4.00 -18.03 2.19
CA GLY A 14 4.11 -19.04 3.23
C GLY A 14 5.03 -18.61 4.37
N ALA A 15 5.45 -19.59 5.19
CA ALA A 15 6.32 -19.36 6.34
C ALA A 15 7.60 -18.58 6.01
N PRO A 16 8.31 -18.77 4.88
CA PRO A 16 9.55 -18.05 4.60
C PRO A 16 9.36 -16.52 4.50
N ALA A 17 8.33 -16.06 3.77
CA ALA A 17 8.09 -14.63 3.64
C ALA A 17 7.59 -14.01 4.96
N LEU A 18 6.72 -14.73 5.69
CA LEU A 18 6.24 -14.29 7.00
C LEU A 18 7.39 -14.15 8.00
N VAL A 19 8.30 -15.13 8.05
CA VAL A 19 9.49 -15.09 8.91
C VAL A 19 10.39 -13.92 8.52
N LEU A 20 10.58 -13.68 7.22
CA LEU A 20 11.40 -12.58 6.75
C LEU A 20 10.77 -11.21 7.11
N ILE A 21 9.48 -11.02 6.85
CA ILE A 21 8.76 -9.76 7.11
C ILE A 21 8.71 -9.48 8.62
N VAL A 22 8.25 -10.43 9.41
CA VAL A 22 8.13 -10.29 10.88
C VAL A 22 9.52 -10.21 11.51
N GLY A 23 10.47 -11.04 11.06
CA GLY A 23 11.84 -11.08 11.57
C GLY A 23 12.60 -9.79 11.32
N VAL A 24 12.57 -9.25 10.10
CA VAL A 24 13.22 -7.97 9.80
C VAL A 24 12.51 -6.81 10.47
N GLY A 25 11.16 -6.81 10.53
CA GLY A 25 10.41 -5.80 11.26
C GLY A 25 10.74 -5.79 12.76
N LEU A 26 10.85 -6.96 13.39
CA LEU A 26 11.27 -7.09 14.79
C LEU A 26 12.73 -6.68 14.98
N TYR A 27 13.63 -7.13 14.09
CA TYR A 27 15.04 -6.72 14.11
C TYR A 27 15.19 -5.19 14.02
N LEU A 28 14.49 -4.54 13.08
CA LEU A 28 14.48 -3.08 12.97
C LEU A 28 13.87 -2.41 14.21
N SER A 29 12.78 -2.96 14.77
CA SER A 29 12.17 -2.44 16.00
C SER A 29 13.18 -2.43 17.16
N LEU A 30 13.90 -3.52 17.36
CA LEU A 30 14.91 -3.63 18.42
C LEU A 30 16.10 -2.69 18.17
N ARG A 31 16.64 -2.68 16.95
CA ARG A 31 17.81 -1.85 16.58
C ARG A 31 17.54 -0.35 16.64
N LEU A 32 16.30 0.07 16.32
CA LEU A 32 15.83 1.45 16.35
C LEU A 32 15.11 1.81 17.66
N ARG A 33 15.14 0.92 18.69
CA ARG A 33 14.50 1.14 19.98
C ARG A 33 13.00 1.48 19.84
N PHE A 34 12.30 0.69 19.05
CA PHE A 34 10.87 0.88 18.78
C PHE A 34 10.54 2.27 18.23
N ALA A 35 11.29 2.69 17.19
CA ALA A 35 11.10 4.00 16.54
C ALA A 35 9.66 4.26 16.09
N GLN A 36 8.93 3.21 15.69
CA GLN A 36 7.52 3.30 15.35
C GLN A 36 6.63 3.81 16.49
N LEU A 37 7.04 3.61 17.74
CA LEU A 37 6.33 4.12 18.92
C LEU A 37 6.98 5.41 19.46
N THR A 38 8.31 5.41 19.61
CA THR A 38 9.05 6.54 20.22
C THR A 38 9.06 7.79 19.33
N LEU A 39 9.03 7.63 18.01
CA LEU A 39 8.95 8.73 17.04
C LEU A 39 7.53 9.05 16.58
N PHE A 40 6.53 8.23 16.92
CA PHE A 40 5.14 8.43 16.52
C PHE A 40 4.60 9.84 16.88
N PRO A 41 4.82 10.39 18.10
CA PRO A 41 4.34 11.74 18.41
C PRO A 41 4.97 12.84 17.53
N ARG A 42 6.23 12.63 17.07
CA ARG A 42 6.88 13.54 16.12
C ARG A 42 6.30 13.36 14.71
N ALA A 43 6.09 12.12 14.27
CA ALA A 43 5.47 11.80 12.99
C ALA A 43 4.06 12.41 12.90
N TRP A 44 3.26 12.25 13.94
CA TRP A 44 1.91 12.81 14.04
C TRP A 44 1.91 14.34 13.96
N ARG A 45 2.77 15.00 14.77
CA ARG A 45 2.90 16.47 14.72
C ARG A 45 3.35 16.96 13.34
N ARG A 46 4.30 16.26 12.71
CA ARG A 46 4.78 16.60 11.37
C ARG A 46 3.67 16.44 10.33
N PHE A 47 2.92 15.33 10.38
CA PHE A 47 1.76 15.10 9.52
C PHE A 47 0.72 16.21 9.65
N LEU A 48 0.31 16.56 10.88
CA LEU A 48 -0.65 17.64 11.12
C LEU A 48 -0.15 19.00 10.61
N SER A 49 1.17 19.27 10.71
CA SER A 49 1.75 20.50 10.17
C SER A 49 1.66 20.59 8.65
N MET A 50 1.68 19.45 7.95
CA MET A 50 1.55 19.39 6.49
C MET A 50 0.12 19.62 5.98
N LEU A 51 -0.90 19.41 6.84
CA LEU A 51 -2.30 19.68 6.51
C LEU A 51 -2.63 21.19 6.50
N ARG A 52 -1.74 22.04 7.05
CA ARG A 52 -1.95 23.49 7.05
C ARG A 52 -1.69 24.06 5.67
N PRO A 53 -2.58 24.91 5.12
CA PRO A 53 -2.37 25.56 3.83
C PRO A 53 -1.16 26.49 3.89
N GLY A 54 -0.33 26.49 2.85
CA GLY A 54 0.77 27.47 2.70
C GLY A 54 2.18 26.91 2.51
N GLN A 55 2.41 25.61 2.56
CA GLN A 55 3.70 25.05 2.18
C GLN A 55 3.85 25.05 0.63
N LYS A 56 4.26 26.19 0.10
CA LYS A 56 4.66 26.27 -1.32
C LYS A 56 5.99 25.53 -1.48
N SER A 57 5.98 24.40 -2.12
CA SER A 57 7.18 23.78 -2.66
C SER A 57 7.64 24.60 -3.87
N GLY A 58 8.93 24.86 -3.96
CA GLY A 58 9.53 25.29 -5.21
C GLY A 58 9.22 24.31 -6.36
N ASN A 59 10.10 24.15 -7.33
CA ASN A 59 9.87 23.29 -8.50
C ASN A 59 9.84 21.75 -8.23
N GLY A 60 9.80 21.28 -6.97
CA GLY A 60 9.86 19.86 -6.57
C GLY A 60 8.53 19.27 -6.07
N VAL A 61 8.53 17.98 -5.71
CA VAL A 61 7.44 17.29 -5.04
C VAL A 61 7.48 17.61 -3.55
N THR A 62 6.36 18.05 -2.96
CA THR A 62 6.33 18.33 -1.51
C THR A 62 6.37 17.02 -0.70
N PRO A 63 6.80 17.07 0.58
CA PRO A 63 6.72 15.93 1.48
C PRO A 63 5.30 15.34 1.58
N PHE A 64 4.28 16.20 1.58
CA PHE A 64 2.88 15.79 1.62
C PHE A 64 2.42 15.15 0.31
N GLN A 65 2.79 15.69 -0.84
CA GLN A 65 2.53 15.08 -2.15
C GLN A 65 3.15 13.69 -2.28
N ALA A 66 4.39 13.52 -1.78
CA ALA A 66 5.06 12.23 -1.77
C ALA A 66 4.34 11.22 -0.86
N LEU A 67 3.91 11.64 0.34
CA LEU A 67 3.07 10.83 1.24
C LEU A 67 1.74 10.47 0.58
N CYS A 68 1.02 11.43 0.00
CA CYS A 68 -0.26 11.16 -0.66
C CYS A 68 -0.09 10.26 -1.88
N THR A 69 1.04 10.35 -2.60
CA THR A 69 1.34 9.43 -3.72
C THR A 69 1.58 8.00 -3.22
N ALA A 70 2.27 7.85 -2.08
CA ALA A 70 2.46 6.55 -1.43
C ALA A 70 1.13 6.00 -0.92
N LEU A 71 0.35 6.81 -0.20
CA LEU A 71 -1.01 6.45 0.24
C LEU A 71 -1.94 6.13 -0.95
N ALA A 72 -1.77 6.79 -2.09
CA ALA A 72 -2.54 6.46 -3.30
C ALA A 72 -2.32 5.02 -3.75
N ALA A 73 -1.11 4.50 -3.62
CA ALA A 73 -0.79 3.13 -3.98
C ALA A 73 -1.27 2.10 -2.94
N THR A 74 -1.21 2.46 -1.65
CA THR A 74 -1.51 1.56 -0.53
C THR A 74 -2.99 1.60 -0.14
N VAL A 75 -3.58 2.79 0.02
CA VAL A 75 -5.02 2.94 0.33
C VAL A 75 -5.84 2.68 -0.93
N GLY A 76 -6.40 1.49 -1.01
CA GLY A 76 -7.07 1.01 -2.22
C GLY A 76 -8.13 -0.05 -1.93
N THR A 77 -8.29 -0.93 -2.90
CA THR A 77 -9.18 -2.10 -2.76
C THR A 77 -8.78 -3.00 -1.59
N GLY A 78 -7.49 -3.00 -1.19
CA GLY A 78 -6.99 -3.76 -0.04
C GLY A 78 -7.70 -3.43 1.27
N ASN A 79 -7.97 -2.15 1.54
CA ASN A 79 -8.62 -1.70 2.77
C ASN A 79 -10.12 -2.04 2.83
N ILE A 80 -10.75 -2.30 1.71
CA ILE A 80 -12.18 -2.63 1.59
C ILE A 80 -12.36 -4.13 1.36
N VAL A 81 -11.83 -4.63 0.24
CA VAL A 81 -11.96 -6.03 -0.20
C VAL A 81 -11.02 -6.94 0.57
N GLY A 82 -9.76 -6.50 0.77
CA GLY A 82 -8.74 -7.29 1.46
C GLY A 82 -9.07 -7.57 2.93
N VAL A 83 -9.68 -6.58 3.63
CA VAL A 83 -10.13 -6.75 5.03
C VAL A 83 -11.31 -7.71 5.11
N ALA A 84 -12.29 -7.58 4.20
CA ALA A 84 -13.41 -8.53 4.12
C ALA A 84 -12.90 -9.95 3.88
N GLY A 85 -11.99 -10.13 2.91
CA GLY A 85 -11.33 -11.42 2.64
C GLY A 85 -10.53 -11.94 3.84
N ALA A 86 -9.85 -11.07 4.60
CA ALA A 86 -9.14 -11.46 5.82
C ALA A 86 -10.09 -12.06 6.87
N ILE A 87 -11.23 -11.41 7.09
CA ILE A 87 -12.26 -11.91 8.03
C ILE A 87 -12.88 -13.20 7.52
N CYS A 88 -13.22 -13.30 6.24
CA CYS A 88 -13.83 -14.49 5.66
C CYS A 88 -12.91 -15.71 5.68
N LEU A 89 -11.63 -15.54 5.34
CA LEU A 89 -10.67 -16.64 5.19
C LEU A 89 -9.90 -16.96 6.46
N GLY A 90 -9.61 -15.94 7.28
CA GLY A 90 -8.80 -16.05 8.48
C GLY A 90 -9.59 -15.87 9.80
N GLY A 91 -10.90 -15.57 9.70
CA GLY A 91 -11.72 -15.21 10.85
C GLY A 91 -11.39 -13.81 11.41
N PRO A 92 -12.14 -13.35 12.43
CA PRO A 92 -11.91 -12.06 13.07
C PRO A 92 -10.49 -11.89 13.63
N GLY A 93 -9.86 -12.99 14.08
CA GLY A 93 -8.48 -13.00 14.60
C GLY A 93 -7.42 -12.59 13.57
N ALA A 94 -7.72 -12.68 12.27
CA ALA A 94 -6.81 -12.18 11.22
C ALA A 94 -6.55 -10.67 11.36
N ILE A 95 -7.51 -9.91 11.88
CA ILE A 95 -7.38 -8.46 12.10
C ILE A 95 -6.32 -8.15 13.15
N PHE A 96 -6.24 -8.93 14.22
CA PHE A 96 -5.16 -8.81 15.22
C PHE A 96 -3.78 -8.97 14.57
N TRP A 97 -3.61 -9.96 13.71
CA TRP A 97 -2.36 -10.20 13.00
C TRP A 97 -2.06 -9.11 11.97
N MET A 98 -3.08 -8.51 11.35
CA MET A 98 -2.91 -7.29 10.54
C MET A 98 -2.35 -6.14 11.38
N TRP A 99 -2.82 -5.93 12.63
CA TRP A 99 -2.26 -4.90 13.54
C TRP A 99 -0.80 -5.16 13.88
N ILE A 100 -0.45 -6.41 14.21
CA ILE A 100 0.96 -6.77 14.49
C ILE A 100 1.83 -6.48 13.28
N CYS A 101 1.42 -6.90 12.09
CA CYS A 101 2.13 -6.59 10.85
C CYS A 101 2.18 -5.08 10.56
N GLY A 102 1.10 -4.35 10.86
CA GLY A 102 1.07 -2.89 10.73
C GLY A 102 2.10 -2.22 11.65
N VAL A 103 2.15 -2.57 12.93
CA VAL A 103 3.11 -2.01 13.89
C VAL A 103 4.56 -2.32 13.48
N LEU A 104 4.86 -3.54 13.04
CA LEU A 104 6.18 -3.89 12.50
C LEU A 104 6.44 -3.23 11.14
N GLY A 105 5.40 -3.10 10.33
CA GLY A 105 5.44 -2.40 9.05
C GLY A 105 5.77 -0.92 9.16
N MET A 106 5.33 -0.23 10.22
CA MET A 106 5.65 1.18 10.47
C MET A 106 7.16 1.42 10.55
N VAL A 107 7.91 0.60 11.27
CA VAL A 107 9.37 0.76 11.37
C VAL A 107 10.08 0.30 10.10
N THR A 108 9.55 -0.73 9.43
CA THR A 108 10.07 -1.20 8.15
C THR A 108 9.94 -0.09 7.10
N LYS A 109 8.77 0.51 6.99
CA LYS A 109 8.51 1.63 6.08
C LYS A 109 9.36 2.86 6.41
N TYR A 110 9.55 3.16 7.71
CA TYR A 110 10.48 4.21 8.15
C TYR A 110 11.89 3.98 7.61
N ALA A 111 12.40 2.75 7.71
CA ALA A 111 13.73 2.39 7.22
C ALA A 111 13.80 2.45 5.68
N GLU A 112 12.80 1.93 4.97
CA GLU A 112 12.69 1.99 3.52
C GLU A 112 12.76 3.42 2.99
N VAL A 113 11.93 4.30 3.54
CA VAL A 113 11.85 5.70 3.14
C VAL A 113 13.15 6.44 3.47
N THR A 114 13.70 6.23 4.67
CA THR A 114 14.96 6.86 5.09
C THR A 114 16.12 6.48 4.17
N LEU A 115 16.26 5.19 3.83
CA LEU A 115 17.31 4.74 2.92
C LEU A 115 17.09 5.21 1.47
N ALA A 116 15.83 5.23 1.01
CA ALA A 116 15.53 5.68 -0.35
C ALA A 116 15.89 7.17 -0.55
N LEU A 117 15.70 8.02 0.46
CA LEU A 117 16.15 9.41 0.42
C LEU A 117 17.66 9.54 0.57
N ARG A 118 18.30 8.68 1.35
CA ARG A 118 19.76 8.65 1.52
C ARG A 118 20.49 8.33 0.21
N TYR A 119 19.95 7.37 -0.55
CA TYR A 119 20.56 6.84 -1.78
C TYR A 119 19.85 7.29 -3.06
N ARG A 120 19.03 8.36 -2.99
CA ARG A 120 18.39 8.92 -4.18
C ARG A 120 19.38 9.58 -5.13
N VAL A 121 19.01 9.63 -6.41
CA VAL A 121 19.82 10.19 -7.49
C VAL A 121 19.11 11.41 -8.07
N LYS A 122 19.87 12.47 -8.36
CA LYS A 122 19.35 13.68 -9.02
C LYS A 122 19.35 13.48 -10.54
N THR A 123 18.21 13.76 -11.17
CA THR A 123 18.06 13.71 -12.62
C THR A 123 17.50 15.05 -13.13
N PRO A 124 17.52 15.32 -14.44
CA PRO A 124 16.86 16.50 -14.99
C PRO A 124 15.36 16.58 -14.66
N ALA A 125 14.71 15.44 -14.42
CA ALA A 125 13.29 15.35 -14.03
C ALA A 125 13.06 15.43 -12.51
N GLY A 126 14.09 15.71 -11.70
CA GLY A 126 14.04 15.74 -10.24
C GLY A 126 14.71 14.57 -9.56
N TRP A 127 14.46 14.42 -8.25
CA TRP A 127 14.99 13.33 -7.45
C TRP A 127 14.26 12.02 -7.75
N ILE A 128 15.04 10.95 -7.91
CA ILE A 128 14.53 9.58 -8.07
C ILE A 128 15.25 8.65 -7.09
N GLY A 129 14.55 7.64 -6.59
CA GLY A 129 15.10 6.67 -5.64
C GLY A 129 14.19 5.45 -5.54
N GLY A 130 14.41 4.66 -4.52
CA GLY A 130 13.70 3.41 -4.26
C GLY A 130 14.68 2.26 -4.05
N PRO A 131 14.18 1.02 -3.84
CA PRO A 131 15.00 -0.13 -3.50
C PRO A 131 16.14 -0.40 -4.48
N MET A 132 15.92 -0.20 -5.79
CA MET A 132 16.96 -0.39 -6.80
C MET A 132 18.19 0.49 -6.57
N TYR A 133 17.97 1.75 -6.14
CA TYR A 133 19.06 2.66 -5.82
C TYR A 133 19.65 2.39 -4.43
N VAL A 134 18.82 2.00 -3.46
CA VAL A 134 19.30 1.54 -2.14
C VAL A 134 20.23 0.35 -2.29
N ILE A 135 19.87 -0.62 -3.12
CA ILE A 135 20.68 -1.80 -3.39
C ILE A 135 21.98 -1.43 -4.11
N THR A 136 21.91 -0.69 -5.21
CA THR A 136 23.10 -0.40 -6.03
C THR A 136 24.05 0.61 -5.40
N GLN A 137 23.52 1.64 -4.72
CA GLN A 137 24.34 2.68 -4.09
C GLN A 137 24.71 2.34 -2.64
N GLY A 138 23.84 1.61 -1.92
CA GLY A 138 24.06 1.25 -0.52
C GLY A 138 24.87 -0.02 -0.34
N LEU A 139 24.57 -1.08 -1.10
CA LEU A 139 25.30 -2.36 -1.02
C LEU A 139 26.45 -2.44 -2.04
N GLY A 140 26.41 -1.62 -3.08
CA GLY A 140 27.43 -1.58 -4.13
C GLY A 140 27.02 -2.34 -5.40
N THR A 141 27.82 -2.12 -6.46
CA THR A 141 27.53 -2.62 -7.82
C THR A 141 27.45 -4.14 -7.95
N LYS A 142 28.10 -4.89 -7.05
CA LYS A 142 28.01 -6.36 -6.99
C LYS A 142 26.57 -6.86 -6.79
N PHE A 143 25.70 -6.04 -6.18
CA PHE A 143 24.29 -6.37 -5.95
C PHE A 143 23.35 -5.87 -7.06
N THR A 144 23.89 -5.35 -8.18
CA THR A 144 23.06 -4.94 -9.34
C THR A 144 22.10 -6.02 -9.82
N PRO A 145 22.45 -7.32 -9.89
CA PRO A 145 21.47 -8.35 -10.27
C PRO A 145 20.24 -8.41 -9.36
N MET A 146 20.43 -8.18 -8.06
CA MET A 146 19.30 -8.11 -7.09
C MET A 146 18.41 -6.89 -7.35
N ALA A 147 18.99 -5.73 -7.70
CA ALA A 147 18.24 -4.53 -8.08
C ALA A 147 17.47 -4.73 -9.40
N VAL A 148 18.08 -5.41 -10.37
CA VAL A 148 17.42 -5.78 -11.64
C VAL A 148 16.24 -6.71 -11.38
N ALA A 149 16.43 -7.78 -10.57
CA ALA A 149 15.35 -8.69 -10.19
C ALA A 149 14.18 -7.94 -9.51
N TYR A 150 14.49 -7.05 -8.56
CA TYR A 150 13.48 -6.18 -7.93
C TYR A 150 12.70 -5.37 -8.97
N CYS A 151 13.39 -4.74 -9.92
CA CYS A 151 12.74 -3.92 -10.94
C CYS A 151 11.91 -4.75 -11.93
N VAL A 152 12.34 -5.95 -12.29
CA VAL A 152 11.55 -6.88 -13.13
C VAL A 152 10.24 -7.22 -12.42
N PHE A 153 10.32 -7.62 -11.14
CA PHE A 153 9.13 -7.90 -10.34
C PHE A 153 8.23 -6.66 -10.21
N GLY A 154 8.82 -5.47 -9.97
CA GLY A 154 8.09 -4.21 -9.86
C GLY A 154 7.34 -3.82 -11.14
N VAL A 155 7.93 -4.04 -12.31
CA VAL A 155 7.25 -3.82 -13.61
C VAL A 155 6.06 -4.77 -13.77
N VAL A 156 6.25 -6.06 -13.49
CA VAL A 156 5.17 -7.06 -13.62
C VAL A 156 4.05 -6.81 -12.60
N ALA A 157 4.41 -6.52 -11.34
CA ALA A 157 3.45 -6.21 -10.28
C ALA A 157 2.62 -4.96 -10.61
N ALA A 158 3.22 -3.94 -11.24
CA ALA A 158 2.52 -2.74 -11.65
C ALA A 158 1.41 -2.98 -12.70
N PHE A 159 1.57 -3.99 -13.57
CA PHE A 159 0.51 -4.39 -14.49
C PHE A 159 -0.55 -5.28 -13.84
N GLY A 160 -0.18 -6.08 -12.86
CA GLY A 160 -1.08 -6.98 -12.13
C GLY A 160 -1.79 -6.29 -10.97
N VAL A 161 -1.19 -6.34 -9.77
CA VAL A 161 -1.74 -5.80 -8.51
C VAL A 161 -2.03 -4.29 -8.63
N GLY A 162 -1.12 -3.55 -9.26
CA GLY A 162 -1.23 -2.10 -9.39
C GLY A 162 -2.17 -1.62 -10.48
N ASN A 163 -2.73 -2.50 -11.32
CA ASN A 163 -3.57 -2.10 -12.45
C ASN A 163 -4.75 -3.04 -12.66
N ALA A 164 -4.53 -4.20 -13.28
CA ALA A 164 -5.62 -5.07 -13.74
C ALA A 164 -6.59 -5.47 -12.60
N THR A 165 -6.07 -5.78 -11.41
CA THR A 165 -6.90 -6.12 -10.24
C THR A 165 -7.71 -4.93 -9.73
N GLN A 166 -7.13 -3.73 -9.75
CA GLN A 166 -7.79 -2.50 -9.32
C GLN A 166 -8.94 -2.15 -10.28
N ILE A 167 -8.66 -2.20 -11.58
CA ILE A 167 -9.66 -1.92 -12.61
C ILE A 167 -10.80 -2.95 -12.57
N ASN A 168 -10.48 -4.23 -12.37
CA ASN A 168 -11.51 -5.26 -12.23
C ASN A 168 -12.42 -5.01 -11.03
N ALA A 169 -11.87 -4.60 -9.88
CA ALA A 169 -12.65 -4.24 -8.71
C ALA A 169 -13.57 -3.02 -8.99
N VAL A 170 -13.09 -2.02 -9.73
CA VAL A 170 -13.91 -0.87 -10.18
C VAL A 170 -15.07 -1.34 -11.04
N ILE A 171 -14.78 -2.14 -12.06
CA ILE A 171 -15.81 -2.64 -13.00
C ILE A 171 -16.85 -3.47 -12.24
N SER A 172 -16.42 -4.35 -11.34
CA SER A 172 -17.32 -5.15 -10.50
C SER A 172 -18.22 -4.25 -9.63
N GLY A 173 -17.64 -3.28 -8.92
CA GLY A 173 -18.41 -2.39 -8.06
C GLY A 173 -19.42 -1.52 -8.83
N VAL A 174 -19.05 -1.02 -10.03
CA VAL A 174 -19.96 -0.25 -10.86
C VAL A 174 -21.06 -1.14 -11.45
N ASN A 175 -20.71 -2.34 -11.89
CA ASN A 175 -21.69 -3.31 -12.39
C ASN A 175 -22.71 -3.72 -11.31
N ASP A 176 -22.29 -3.84 -10.06
CA ASP A 176 -23.20 -4.11 -8.93
C ASP A 176 -24.21 -2.97 -8.75
N VAL A 177 -23.77 -1.71 -8.89
CA VAL A 177 -24.68 -0.55 -8.86
C VAL A 177 -25.64 -0.57 -10.05
N VAL A 178 -25.13 -0.77 -11.27
CA VAL A 178 -25.94 -0.84 -12.51
C VAL A 178 -27.03 -1.89 -12.37
N THR A 179 -26.70 -3.10 -11.94
CA THR A 179 -27.65 -4.21 -11.77
C THR A 179 -28.69 -3.88 -10.69
N ARG A 180 -28.29 -3.24 -9.60
CA ARG A 180 -29.21 -2.86 -8.51
C ARG A 180 -30.26 -1.87 -8.95
N PHE A 181 -29.93 -0.96 -9.87
CA PHE A 181 -30.86 0.01 -10.44
C PHE A 181 -31.57 -0.48 -11.72
N GLY A 182 -31.56 -1.80 -11.97
CA GLY A 182 -32.29 -2.43 -13.07
C GLY A 182 -31.61 -2.35 -14.44
N GLY A 183 -30.33 -1.94 -14.47
CA GLY A 183 -29.53 -1.95 -15.70
C GLY A 183 -28.88 -3.32 -15.95
N GLU A 184 -28.47 -3.55 -17.19
CA GLU A 184 -27.75 -4.76 -17.59
C GLU A 184 -26.23 -4.52 -17.64
N GLN A 185 -25.47 -5.51 -17.17
CA GLN A 185 -24.03 -5.54 -17.34
C GLN A 185 -23.69 -5.91 -18.79
N THR A 186 -23.03 -4.99 -19.51
CA THR A 186 -22.64 -5.23 -20.89
C THR A 186 -21.13 -5.19 -21.07
N ARG A 187 -20.62 -6.05 -21.98
CA ARG A 187 -19.20 -6.02 -22.36
C ARG A 187 -18.80 -4.68 -22.97
N LEU A 188 -19.70 -4.04 -23.70
CA LEU A 188 -19.48 -2.73 -24.29
C LEU A 188 -19.36 -1.65 -23.21
N GLY A 189 -20.21 -1.67 -22.18
CA GLY A 189 -20.12 -0.75 -21.04
C GLY A 189 -18.79 -0.87 -20.30
N ASN A 190 -18.34 -2.10 -20.03
CA ASN A 190 -17.05 -2.36 -19.40
C ASN A 190 -15.89 -1.84 -20.28
N LEU A 191 -15.94 -2.05 -21.60
CA LEU A 191 -14.92 -1.55 -22.51
C LEU A 191 -14.89 -0.02 -22.54
N VAL A 192 -16.04 0.65 -22.63
CA VAL A 192 -16.13 2.12 -22.61
C VAL A 192 -15.55 2.67 -21.31
N MET A 193 -15.91 2.09 -20.17
CA MET A 193 -15.35 2.49 -18.87
C MET A 193 -13.85 2.28 -18.83
N GLY A 194 -13.34 1.13 -19.31
CA GLY A 194 -11.93 0.85 -19.43
C GLY A 194 -11.17 1.87 -20.29
N LEU A 195 -11.77 2.30 -21.42
CA LEU A 195 -11.19 3.32 -22.30
C LEU A 195 -11.13 4.70 -21.61
N ILE A 196 -12.18 5.09 -20.91
CA ILE A 196 -12.22 6.36 -20.15
C ILE A 196 -11.13 6.34 -19.07
N LEU A 197 -11.05 5.28 -18.27
CA LEU A 197 -10.03 5.14 -17.22
C LEU A 197 -8.62 5.12 -17.82
N ALA A 198 -8.40 4.42 -18.94
CA ALA A 198 -7.11 4.39 -19.63
C ALA A 198 -6.69 5.78 -20.16
N ALA A 199 -7.63 6.58 -20.63
CA ALA A 199 -7.37 7.95 -21.07
C ALA A 199 -6.96 8.83 -19.88
N LEU A 200 -7.69 8.76 -18.76
CA LEU A 200 -7.40 9.50 -17.53
C LEU A 200 -6.05 9.10 -16.93
N VAL A 201 -5.79 7.80 -16.77
CA VAL A 201 -4.52 7.26 -16.27
C VAL A 201 -3.36 7.72 -17.16
N GLY A 202 -3.50 7.59 -18.49
CA GLY A 202 -2.47 8.03 -19.43
C GLY A 202 -2.16 9.51 -19.34
N ALA A 203 -3.20 10.35 -19.27
CA ALA A 203 -3.04 11.81 -19.12
C ALA A 203 -2.31 12.18 -17.82
N MET A 204 -2.55 11.46 -16.72
CA MET A 204 -1.89 11.72 -15.44
C MET A 204 -0.45 11.22 -15.45
N LEU A 205 -0.18 9.98 -15.88
CA LEU A 205 1.15 9.39 -15.90
C LEU A 205 2.13 10.13 -16.82
N LEU A 206 1.67 10.66 -17.95
CA LEU A 206 2.49 11.47 -18.86
C LEU A 206 3.00 12.76 -18.19
N GLY A 207 2.31 13.27 -17.17
CA GLY A 207 2.73 14.44 -16.39
C GLY A 207 3.80 14.14 -15.32
N GLY A 208 4.22 12.88 -15.18
CA GLY A 208 5.27 12.46 -14.24
C GLY A 208 4.88 12.56 -12.77
N ALA A 209 5.87 12.33 -11.88
CA ALA A 209 5.67 12.25 -10.43
C ALA A 209 4.99 13.50 -9.84
N ARG A 210 5.29 14.70 -10.36
CA ARG A 210 4.69 15.95 -9.88
C ARG A 210 3.17 15.99 -10.10
N ARG A 211 2.72 15.63 -11.31
CA ARG A 211 1.28 15.63 -11.65
C ARG A 211 0.53 14.56 -10.86
N ILE A 212 1.12 13.39 -10.71
CA ILE A 212 0.59 12.32 -9.87
C ILE A 212 0.45 12.81 -8.43
N GLY A 213 1.48 13.45 -7.87
CA GLY A 213 1.45 14.01 -6.52
C GLY A 213 0.36 15.06 -6.32
N ILE A 214 0.14 15.97 -7.27
CA ILE A 214 -0.93 16.99 -7.21
C ILE A 214 -2.33 16.35 -7.20
N VAL A 215 -2.53 15.29 -7.98
CA VAL A 215 -3.81 14.56 -8.00
C VAL A 215 -3.99 13.78 -6.71
N ALA A 216 -2.95 13.06 -6.27
CA ALA A 216 -2.98 12.25 -5.06
C ALA A 216 -3.24 13.10 -3.80
N GLU A 217 -2.61 14.29 -3.66
CA GLU A 217 -2.80 15.14 -2.48
C GLU A 217 -4.22 15.69 -2.32
N ARG A 218 -5.01 15.71 -3.41
CA ARG A 218 -6.43 16.13 -3.37
C ARG A 218 -7.35 14.95 -3.20
N LEU A 219 -7.15 13.92 -4.01
CA LEU A 219 -8.07 12.77 -4.12
C LEU A 219 -7.99 11.89 -2.87
N VAL A 220 -6.78 11.52 -2.43
CA VAL A 220 -6.60 10.52 -1.36
C VAL A 220 -7.10 11.04 -0.01
N PRO A 221 -6.72 12.24 0.47
CA PRO A 221 -7.25 12.73 1.74
C PRO A 221 -8.75 12.93 1.72
N PHE A 222 -9.32 13.40 0.59
CA PHE A 222 -10.76 13.62 0.46
C PHE A 222 -11.56 12.32 0.59
N ILE A 223 -11.23 11.31 -0.22
CA ILE A 223 -11.98 10.05 -0.19
C ILE A 223 -11.72 9.25 1.09
N SER A 224 -10.49 9.30 1.63
CA SER A 224 -10.18 8.67 2.92
C SER A 224 -10.95 9.32 4.07
N ALA A 225 -11.04 10.65 4.10
CA ALA A 225 -11.82 11.36 5.11
C ALA A 225 -13.33 11.01 5.02
N ALA A 226 -13.89 10.95 3.81
CA ALA A 226 -15.28 10.54 3.60
C ALA A 226 -15.52 9.09 4.07
N TYR A 227 -14.61 8.18 3.73
CA TYR A 227 -14.69 6.79 4.17
C TYR A 227 -14.60 6.65 5.69
N ILE A 228 -13.60 7.32 6.32
CA ILE A 228 -13.42 7.33 7.77
C ILE A 228 -14.65 7.90 8.47
N LEU A 229 -15.22 8.99 7.94
CA LEU A 229 -16.41 9.62 8.50
C LEU A 229 -17.60 8.67 8.51
N LEU A 230 -17.88 7.99 7.39
CA LEU A 230 -19.00 7.05 7.33
C LEU A 230 -18.77 5.83 8.21
N CYS A 231 -17.54 5.30 8.27
CA CYS A 231 -17.20 4.26 9.24
C CYS A 231 -17.44 4.74 10.68
N ALA A 232 -16.98 5.93 11.03
CA ALA A 232 -17.14 6.49 12.38
C ALA A 232 -18.61 6.68 12.75
N VAL A 233 -19.42 7.23 11.84
CA VAL A 233 -20.88 7.38 12.06
C VAL A 233 -21.54 6.02 12.30
N MET A 234 -21.20 5.01 11.48
CA MET A 234 -21.73 3.66 11.67
C MET A 234 -21.33 3.07 13.03
N LEU A 235 -20.09 3.24 13.45
CA LEU A 235 -19.61 2.76 14.76
C LEU A 235 -20.28 3.49 15.92
N VAL A 236 -20.59 4.79 15.78
CA VAL A 236 -21.36 5.55 16.77
C VAL A 236 -22.80 5.04 16.83
N LEU A 237 -23.46 4.79 15.70
CA LEU A 237 -24.82 4.24 15.65
C LEU A 237 -24.91 2.83 16.21
N ARG A 238 -23.84 2.04 16.08
CA ARG A 238 -23.71 0.65 16.55
C ARG A 238 -22.73 0.51 17.72
N TRP A 239 -22.59 1.54 18.57
CA TRP A 239 -21.57 1.58 19.61
C TRP A 239 -21.67 0.43 20.63
N ARG A 240 -22.88 -0.11 20.85
CA ARG A 240 -23.11 -1.25 21.77
C ARG A 240 -22.49 -2.56 21.27
N GLU A 241 -22.35 -2.75 19.98
CA GLU A 241 -21.77 -3.92 19.34
C GLU A 241 -20.24 -3.84 19.25
N VAL A 242 -19.65 -2.65 19.41
CA VAL A 242 -18.18 -2.44 19.29
C VAL A 242 -17.38 -3.28 20.30
N PRO A 243 -17.74 -3.37 21.60
CA PRO A 243 -17.02 -4.24 22.53
C PRO A 243 -17.04 -5.71 22.13
N ALA A 244 -18.19 -6.21 21.63
CA ALA A 244 -18.31 -7.57 21.14
C ALA A 244 -17.47 -7.84 19.89
N ALA A 245 -17.34 -6.86 18.98
CA ALA A 245 -16.45 -6.93 17.82
C ALA A 245 -14.98 -7.07 18.25
N PHE A 246 -14.50 -6.26 19.18
CA PHE A 246 -13.14 -6.40 19.72
C PHE A 246 -12.94 -7.73 20.45
N ALA A 247 -13.93 -8.18 21.23
CA ALA A 247 -13.89 -9.49 21.91
C ALA A 247 -13.79 -10.63 20.88
N SER A 248 -14.51 -10.55 19.75
CA SER A 248 -14.44 -11.55 18.67
C SER A 248 -13.07 -11.57 17.99
N ILE A 249 -12.45 -10.40 17.80
CA ILE A 249 -11.08 -10.30 17.27
C ILE A 249 -10.11 -10.99 18.25
N ALA A 250 -10.17 -10.65 19.53
CA ALA A 250 -9.29 -11.22 20.55
C ALA A 250 -9.48 -12.73 20.71
N ALA A 251 -10.71 -13.20 20.78
CA ALA A 251 -11.03 -14.64 20.84
C ALA A 251 -10.57 -15.38 19.59
N GLY A 252 -10.68 -14.77 18.42
CA GLY A 252 -10.27 -15.35 17.15
C GLY A 252 -8.77 -15.52 16.97
N VAL A 253 -7.93 -14.88 17.81
CA VAL A 253 -6.45 -15.04 17.75
C VAL A 253 -6.03 -16.45 18.11
N PHE A 254 -6.61 -17.03 19.17
CA PHE A 254 -6.19 -18.29 19.77
C PHE A 254 -7.26 -19.39 19.75
N SER A 255 -8.51 -19.03 19.46
CA SER A 255 -9.66 -19.97 19.47
C SER A 255 -10.28 -20.08 18.08
N PRO A 256 -9.83 -21.02 17.30
CA PRO A 256 -10.11 -21.08 15.87
C PRO A 256 -11.39 -21.83 15.48
N ARG A 257 -12.39 -21.90 16.33
CA ARG A 257 -13.62 -22.69 16.10
C ARG A 257 -14.41 -22.33 14.83
N ALA A 258 -14.08 -21.24 14.16
CA ALA A 258 -14.99 -20.64 13.18
C ALA A 258 -14.75 -21.03 11.71
N VAL A 259 -13.55 -21.49 11.28
CA VAL A 259 -13.25 -21.52 9.84
C VAL A 259 -12.91 -22.89 9.26
N THR A 260 -12.26 -23.76 10.00
CA THR A 260 -11.90 -25.11 9.51
C THR A 260 -11.65 -26.06 10.67
N GLY A 261 -12.29 -27.18 10.73
CA GLY A 261 -12.36 -28.21 11.75
C GLY A 261 -11.11 -28.68 12.53
N GLY A 262 -10.15 -27.80 12.83
CA GLY A 262 -8.96 -28.11 13.64
C GLY A 262 -8.32 -26.90 14.30
N ALA A 263 -8.05 -26.97 15.61
CA ALA A 263 -7.64 -25.84 16.44
C ALA A 263 -6.28 -25.21 16.03
N LEU A 264 -5.27 -26.00 15.68
CA LEU A 264 -3.94 -25.50 15.30
C LEU A 264 -3.89 -24.95 13.86
N GLY A 265 -4.66 -25.57 12.94
CA GLY A 265 -4.71 -25.15 11.54
C GLY A 265 -5.30 -23.77 11.36
N SER A 266 -6.24 -23.35 12.19
CA SER A 266 -6.92 -22.07 12.04
C SER A 266 -6.23 -20.90 12.73
N ALA A 267 -5.47 -21.10 13.84
CA ALA A 267 -4.60 -20.07 14.39
C ALA A 267 -3.48 -19.70 13.41
N TYR A 268 -2.86 -20.70 12.79
CA TYR A 268 -1.89 -20.47 11.72
C TYR A 268 -2.54 -19.80 10.49
N GLN A 269 -3.77 -20.19 10.15
CA GLN A 269 -4.53 -19.57 9.08
C GLN A 269 -4.80 -18.08 9.35
N ALA A 270 -5.27 -17.73 10.55
CA ALA A 270 -5.51 -16.34 10.96
C ALA A 270 -4.21 -15.51 10.89
N LEU A 271 -3.11 -16.04 11.41
CA LEU A 271 -1.78 -15.42 11.32
C LEU A 271 -1.36 -15.24 9.86
N ARG A 272 -1.41 -16.29 9.04
CA ARG A 272 -0.96 -16.25 7.65
C ARG A 272 -1.78 -15.26 6.83
N ILE A 273 -3.11 -15.32 6.93
CA ILE A 273 -4.02 -14.45 6.20
C ILE A 273 -3.88 -13.01 6.71
N GLY A 274 -3.89 -12.79 8.02
CA GLY A 274 -3.75 -11.46 8.60
C GLY A 274 -2.44 -10.79 8.21
N CYS A 275 -1.30 -11.49 8.29
CA CYS A 275 -0.02 -10.95 7.87
C CYS A 275 0.04 -10.70 6.36
N SER A 276 -0.41 -11.66 5.54
CA SER A 276 -0.40 -11.50 4.08
C SER A 276 -1.27 -10.31 3.65
N ARG A 277 -2.51 -10.21 4.16
CA ARG A 277 -3.39 -9.09 3.84
C ARG A 277 -2.90 -7.77 4.43
N GLY A 278 -2.29 -7.77 5.63
CA GLY A 278 -1.66 -6.60 6.22
C GLY A 278 -0.55 -6.03 5.33
N VAL A 279 0.39 -6.88 4.89
CA VAL A 279 1.49 -6.47 4.00
C VAL A 279 0.97 -6.08 2.61
N PHE A 280 -0.05 -6.78 2.11
CA PHE A 280 -0.66 -6.45 0.83
C PHE A 280 -1.28 -5.04 0.82
N THR A 281 -1.88 -4.59 1.93
CA THR A 281 -2.46 -3.25 2.03
C THR A 281 -1.40 -2.18 2.22
N ASN A 282 -0.48 -2.34 3.20
CA ASN A 282 0.48 -1.28 3.55
C ASN A 282 1.79 -1.33 2.76
N GLU A 283 2.04 -2.40 1.99
CA GLU A 283 3.26 -2.60 1.18
C GLU A 283 4.58 -2.50 1.97
N ALA A 284 4.56 -2.64 3.32
CA ALA A 284 5.77 -2.60 4.13
C ALA A 284 6.61 -3.86 3.91
N GLY A 285 7.88 -3.69 3.65
CA GLY A 285 8.79 -4.77 3.27
C GLY A 285 8.95 -4.93 1.76
N MET A 286 8.07 -4.34 0.96
CA MET A 286 8.17 -4.37 -0.51
C MET A 286 9.03 -3.24 -1.08
N GLY A 287 9.18 -2.15 -0.34
CA GLY A 287 9.97 -1.00 -0.74
C GLY A 287 9.30 -0.07 -1.77
N THR A 288 8.15 -0.41 -2.29
CA THR A 288 7.44 0.28 -3.37
C THR A 288 7.17 1.75 -3.06
N ALA A 289 6.56 2.04 -1.92
CA ALA A 289 6.24 3.40 -1.50
C ALA A 289 7.48 4.29 -1.36
N SER A 290 8.64 3.73 -1.05
CA SER A 290 9.90 4.45 -0.96
C SER A 290 10.29 5.13 -2.28
N ILE A 291 9.79 4.62 -3.43
CA ILE A 291 9.96 5.22 -4.77
C ILE A 291 9.27 6.60 -4.85
N ALA A 292 8.04 6.70 -4.31
CA ALA A 292 7.33 7.97 -4.26
C ALA A 292 7.99 8.94 -3.26
N HIS A 293 8.29 8.46 -2.06
CA HIS A 293 8.91 9.24 -1.01
C HIS A 293 10.28 9.80 -1.38
N ALA A 294 11.07 9.11 -2.20
CA ALA A 294 12.38 9.55 -2.63
C ALA A 294 12.37 10.89 -3.39
N SER A 295 11.24 11.25 -4.02
CA SER A 295 11.05 12.51 -4.73
C SER A 295 10.80 13.72 -3.81
N ALA A 296 10.57 13.52 -2.52
CA ALA A 296 10.21 14.57 -1.58
C ALA A 296 11.34 15.58 -1.34
N ALA A 297 10.97 16.85 -1.31
CA ALA A 297 11.88 17.95 -0.96
C ALA A 297 11.97 18.09 0.57
N VAL A 298 12.91 17.38 1.18
CA VAL A 298 13.19 17.42 2.62
C VAL A 298 14.66 17.65 2.90
N SER A 299 14.96 18.21 4.06
CA SER A 299 16.33 18.53 4.50
C SER A 299 17.07 17.32 5.04
N HIS A 300 16.37 16.35 5.64
CA HIS A 300 16.97 15.15 6.24
C HIS A 300 16.18 13.88 5.86
N PRO A 301 16.84 12.75 5.51
CA PRO A 301 16.17 11.52 5.12
C PRO A 301 15.17 10.99 6.15
N ALA A 302 15.52 11.00 7.44
CA ALA A 302 14.66 10.53 8.53
C ALA A 302 13.38 11.38 8.69
N GLU A 303 13.39 12.63 8.26
CA GLU A 303 12.20 13.51 8.28
C GLU A 303 11.07 12.93 7.43
N GLN A 304 11.39 12.47 6.21
CA GLN A 304 10.41 11.79 5.36
C GLN A 304 10.16 10.36 5.83
N GLY A 305 11.13 9.71 6.47
CA GLY A 305 10.94 8.42 7.14
C GLY A 305 9.78 8.43 8.13
N LEU A 306 9.58 9.54 8.88
CA LEU A 306 8.42 9.70 9.76
C LEU A 306 7.09 9.59 9.02
N MET A 307 7.04 10.01 7.76
CA MET A 307 5.83 9.89 6.93
C MET A 307 5.57 8.43 6.53
N GLY A 308 6.61 7.60 6.42
CA GLY A 308 6.44 6.15 6.28
C GLY A 308 5.76 5.50 7.49
N ILE A 309 6.03 5.97 8.73
CA ILE A 309 5.28 5.55 9.92
C ILE A 309 3.80 5.94 9.79
N MET A 310 3.53 7.19 9.38
CA MET A 310 2.17 7.70 9.23
C MET A 310 1.40 7.00 8.11
N GLU A 311 2.07 6.66 7.01
CA GLU A 311 1.48 5.91 5.89
C GLU A 311 0.87 4.59 6.36
N VAL A 312 1.66 3.74 7.04
CA VAL A 312 1.18 2.45 7.53
C VAL A 312 0.15 2.60 8.63
N PHE A 313 0.31 3.60 9.51
CA PHE A 313 -0.69 3.89 10.54
C PHE A 313 -2.05 4.24 9.91
N LEU A 314 -2.09 5.16 8.97
CA LEU A 314 -3.34 5.58 8.32
C LEU A 314 -3.97 4.45 7.51
N ASP A 315 -3.15 3.71 6.75
CA ASP A 315 -3.62 2.61 5.92
C ASP A 315 -4.13 1.43 6.75
N THR A 316 -3.26 0.84 7.57
CA THR A 316 -3.57 -0.45 8.20
C THR A 316 -4.19 -0.28 9.59
N ILE A 317 -3.55 0.54 10.47
CA ILE A 317 -4.05 0.66 11.84
C ILE A 317 -5.39 1.42 11.88
N LEU A 318 -5.57 2.44 11.06
CA LEU A 318 -6.81 3.20 11.03
C LEU A 318 -7.82 2.63 10.04
N MET A 319 -7.53 2.66 8.73
CA MET A 319 -8.52 2.32 7.69
C MET A 319 -8.97 0.87 7.74
N CYS A 320 -8.03 -0.09 7.82
CA CYS A 320 -8.39 -1.51 7.88
C CYS A 320 -9.14 -1.87 9.17
N THR A 321 -8.78 -1.23 10.31
CA THR A 321 -9.52 -1.43 11.57
C THR A 321 -10.96 -0.93 11.46
N LEU A 322 -11.17 0.26 10.89
CA LEU A 322 -12.51 0.80 10.69
C LEU A 322 -13.36 -0.11 9.81
N THR A 323 -12.82 -0.59 8.69
CA THR A 323 -13.53 -1.55 7.81
C THR A 323 -13.88 -2.84 8.55
N ALA A 324 -12.92 -3.40 9.30
CA ALA A 324 -13.15 -4.62 10.07
C ALA A 324 -14.25 -4.45 11.13
N LEU A 325 -14.20 -3.35 11.88
CA LEU A 325 -15.23 -3.05 12.88
C LEU A 325 -16.60 -2.85 12.23
N VAL A 326 -16.68 -2.12 11.12
CA VAL A 326 -17.92 -1.94 10.35
C VAL A 326 -18.53 -3.29 9.96
N ILE A 327 -17.72 -4.22 9.45
CA ILE A 327 -18.19 -5.56 9.09
C ILE A 327 -18.69 -6.31 10.34
N LEU A 328 -17.94 -6.29 11.43
CA LEU A 328 -18.24 -7.08 12.63
C LEU A 328 -19.44 -6.53 13.43
N VAL A 329 -19.68 -5.20 13.43
CA VAL A 329 -20.83 -4.61 14.12
C VAL A 329 -22.10 -4.58 13.26
N SER A 330 -22.01 -4.89 11.96
CA SER A 330 -23.13 -4.79 11.03
C SER A 330 -24.26 -5.79 11.31
N GLY A 331 -23.93 -6.92 11.94
CA GLY A 331 -24.85 -8.06 12.10
C GLY A 331 -25.03 -8.90 10.83
N VAL A 332 -24.33 -8.56 9.74
CA VAL A 332 -24.39 -9.33 8.50
C VAL A 332 -23.64 -10.66 8.69
N PRO A 333 -24.23 -11.82 8.31
CA PRO A 333 -23.55 -13.09 8.39
C PRO A 333 -22.26 -13.11 7.54
N VAL A 334 -21.14 -13.49 8.17
CA VAL A 334 -19.85 -13.63 7.48
C VAL A 334 -19.79 -15.00 6.82
N PRO A 335 -19.60 -15.08 5.48
CA PRO A 335 -19.47 -16.37 4.77
C PRO A 335 -18.06 -16.94 4.93
N TYR A 336 -17.77 -17.51 6.09
CA TYR A 336 -16.45 -18.10 6.38
C TYR A 336 -16.05 -19.18 5.36
N GLY A 337 -14.77 -19.20 5.03
CA GLY A 337 -14.17 -20.11 4.05
C GLY A 337 -14.34 -19.71 2.59
N ARG A 338 -14.99 -18.58 2.29
CA ARG A 338 -15.18 -18.05 0.93
C ARG A 338 -14.64 -16.62 0.83
N ASP A 339 -13.89 -16.31 -0.23
CA ASP A 339 -13.51 -14.92 -0.53
C ASP A 339 -14.65 -14.26 -1.32
N VAL A 340 -15.31 -13.30 -0.69
CA VAL A 340 -16.51 -12.64 -1.24
C VAL A 340 -16.26 -11.24 -1.79
N GLY A 341 -15.01 -10.86 -1.90
CA GLY A 341 -14.64 -9.58 -2.48
C GLY A 341 -15.29 -8.38 -1.76
N VAL A 342 -15.85 -7.43 -2.54
CA VAL A 342 -16.46 -6.20 -2.02
C VAL A 342 -17.85 -6.41 -1.40
N GLU A 343 -18.50 -7.51 -1.73
CA GLU A 343 -19.92 -7.76 -1.40
C GLU A 343 -20.20 -7.71 0.11
N LEU A 344 -19.32 -8.30 0.94
CA LEU A 344 -19.49 -8.29 2.40
C LEU A 344 -19.42 -6.87 2.97
N THR A 345 -18.45 -6.07 2.53
CA THR A 345 -18.32 -4.68 2.98
C THR A 345 -19.52 -3.85 2.55
N THR A 346 -19.98 -4.01 1.30
CA THR A 346 -21.18 -3.33 0.79
C THR A 346 -22.43 -3.69 1.61
N LYS A 347 -22.64 -4.98 1.90
CA LYS A 347 -23.75 -5.42 2.75
C LYS A 347 -23.65 -4.88 4.18
N ALA A 348 -22.44 -4.83 4.74
CA ALA A 348 -22.21 -4.28 6.07
C ALA A 348 -22.60 -2.79 6.13
N PHE A 349 -22.19 -1.98 5.18
CA PHE A 349 -22.60 -0.58 5.10
C PHE A 349 -24.10 -0.44 4.83
N ALA A 350 -24.69 -1.29 3.98
CA ALA A 350 -26.11 -1.27 3.66
C ALA A 350 -27.01 -1.54 4.88
N ALA A 351 -26.53 -2.26 5.87
CA ALA A 351 -27.24 -2.51 7.14
C ALA A 351 -27.56 -1.21 7.90
N VAL A 352 -26.84 -0.12 7.64
CA VAL A 352 -27.07 1.19 8.27
C VAL A 352 -27.50 2.25 7.24
N TYR A 353 -26.89 2.27 6.07
CA TYR A 353 -27.08 3.32 5.07
C TYR A 353 -28.03 2.93 3.92
N GLY A 354 -28.59 1.72 3.95
CA GLY A 354 -29.53 1.26 2.91
C GLY A 354 -28.95 1.34 1.50
N ASP A 355 -29.74 1.88 0.57
CA ASP A 355 -29.41 1.97 -0.86
C ASP A 355 -28.28 2.96 -1.20
N PHE A 356 -27.93 3.83 -0.27
CA PHE A 356 -26.77 4.71 -0.44
C PHE A 356 -25.43 3.96 -0.39
N ALA A 357 -25.36 2.86 0.39
CA ALA A 357 -24.11 2.14 0.61
C ALA A 357 -23.46 1.59 -0.66
N PRO A 358 -24.15 0.87 -1.56
CA PRO A 358 -23.56 0.37 -2.79
C PRO A 358 -22.96 1.48 -3.66
N VAL A 359 -23.68 2.60 -3.79
CA VAL A 359 -23.21 3.76 -4.56
C VAL A 359 -21.94 4.35 -3.95
N PHE A 360 -21.95 4.57 -2.63
CA PHE A 360 -20.80 5.09 -1.92
C PHE A 360 -19.57 4.16 -2.04
N ILE A 361 -19.75 2.86 -1.84
CA ILE A 361 -18.67 1.87 -1.95
C ILE A 361 -18.13 1.84 -3.39
N ALA A 362 -18.99 1.85 -4.41
CA ALA A 362 -18.57 1.90 -5.80
C ALA A 362 -17.75 3.16 -6.12
N VAL A 363 -18.23 4.34 -5.70
CA VAL A 363 -17.49 5.61 -5.86
C VAL A 363 -16.15 5.56 -5.12
N SER A 364 -16.13 5.03 -3.90
CA SER A 364 -14.89 4.88 -3.14
C SER A 364 -13.90 3.96 -3.84
N LEU A 365 -14.36 2.82 -4.38
CA LEU A 365 -13.52 1.90 -5.15
C LEU A 365 -12.98 2.55 -6.42
N VAL A 366 -13.79 3.30 -7.16
CA VAL A 366 -13.34 4.04 -8.35
C VAL A 366 -12.22 5.01 -7.98
N CYS A 367 -12.42 5.82 -6.93
CA CYS A 367 -11.44 6.82 -6.51
C CYS A 367 -10.15 6.19 -5.99
N PHE A 368 -10.26 5.19 -5.10
CA PHE A 368 -9.09 4.49 -4.55
C PHE A 368 -8.34 3.69 -5.61
N ALA A 369 -9.04 2.92 -6.44
CA ALA A 369 -8.39 2.14 -7.48
C ALA A 369 -7.73 3.03 -8.54
N PHE A 370 -8.36 4.15 -8.92
CA PHE A 370 -7.74 5.13 -9.81
C PHE A 370 -6.44 5.69 -9.18
N ALA A 371 -6.48 6.07 -7.91
CA ALA A 371 -5.29 6.52 -7.18
C ALA A 371 -4.20 5.45 -7.13
N THR A 372 -4.58 4.18 -6.85
CA THR A 372 -3.65 3.03 -6.82
C THR A 372 -2.98 2.79 -8.18
N VAL A 373 -3.75 2.84 -9.27
CA VAL A 373 -3.19 2.71 -10.63
C VAL A 373 -2.18 3.83 -10.93
N LEU A 374 -2.39 5.05 -10.44
CA LEU A 374 -1.43 6.15 -10.59
C LEU A 374 -0.16 5.94 -9.76
N GLY A 375 -0.30 5.52 -8.50
CA GLY A 375 0.84 5.24 -7.60
C GLY A 375 1.70 4.10 -8.13
N TRP A 376 1.09 2.97 -8.45
CA TRP A 376 1.78 1.82 -9.03
C TRP A 376 2.30 2.09 -10.44
N GLY A 377 1.59 2.94 -11.22
CA GLY A 377 2.08 3.44 -12.50
C GLY A 377 3.39 4.20 -12.36
N LEU A 378 3.55 5.01 -11.31
CA LEU A 378 4.83 5.65 -10.97
C LEU A 378 5.90 4.61 -10.61
N TYR A 379 5.57 3.63 -9.76
CA TYR A 379 6.53 2.61 -9.30
C TYR A 379 7.05 1.78 -10.47
N GLY A 380 6.15 1.23 -11.28
CA GLY A 380 6.52 0.44 -12.46
C GLY A 380 7.31 1.23 -13.49
N ALA A 381 6.92 2.51 -13.74
CA ALA A 381 7.66 3.37 -14.65
C ALA A 381 9.08 3.66 -14.15
N ARG A 382 9.30 3.83 -12.83
CA ARG A 382 10.62 4.00 -12.24
C ARG A 382 11.47 2.73 -12.32
N CYS A 383 10.86 1.56 -12.10
CA CYS A 383 11.53 0.28 -12.32
C CYS A 383 11.90 0.08 -13.80
N ALA A 384 11.00 0.38 -14.73
CA ALA A 384 11.29 0.32 -16.16
C ALA A 384 12.39 1.31 -16.59
N GLN A 385 12.41 2.51 -16.00
CA GLN A 385 13.49 3.49 -16.26
C GLN A 385 14.85 3.00 -15.76
N PHE A 386 14.91 2.31 -14.62
CA PHE A 386 16.15 1.72 -14.12
C PHE A 386 16.68 0.64 -15.06
N LEU A 387 15.78 -0.20 -15.62
CA LEU A 387 16.13 -1.32 -16.51
C LEU A 387 16.53 -0.86 -17.91
N PHE A 388 15.78 0.08 -18.49
CA PHE A 388 15.83 0.40 -19.92
C PHE A 388 16.12 1.88 -20.23
N GLY A 389 16.45 2.67 -19.20
CA GLY A 389 16.74 4.08 -19.34
C GLY A 389 15.52 5.00 -19.43
N ALA A 390 15.75 6.30 -19.55
CA ALA A 390 14.73 7.33 -19.43
C ALA A 390 13.56 7.22 -20.43
N ARG A 391 13.83 6.71 -21.64
CA ARG A 391 12.81 6.56 -22.69
C ARG A 391 11.73 5.51 -22.34
N ALA A 392 12.05 4.56 -21.46
CA ALA A 392 11.14 3.50 -21.04
C ALA A 392 9.85 4.02 -20.39
N TRP A 393 9.87 5.22 -19.79
CA TRP A 393 8.69 5.85 -19.21
C TRP A 393 7.51 5.92 -20.19
N LYS A 394 7.74 6.41 -21.41
CA LYS A 394 6.67 6.58 -22.42
C LYS A 394 6.09 5.23 -22.84
N PHE A 395 6.95 4.24 -23.09
CA PHE A 395 6.52 2.89 -23.46
C PHE A 395 5.74 2.23 -22.32
N PHE A 396 6.20 2.38 -21.09
CA PHE A 396 5.51 1.86 -19.93
C PHE A 396 4.10 2.46 -19.79
N VAL A 397 3.94 3.80 -19.99
CA VAL A 397 2.63 4.45 -19.91
C VAL A 397 1.66 3.90 -20.98
N VAL A 398 2.14 3.65 -22.20
CA VAL A 398 1.31 3.03 -23.25
C VAL A 398 0.87 1.62 -22.84
N ALA A 399 1.81 0.79 -22.37
CA ALA A 399 1.52 -0.57 -21.89
C ALA A 399 0.55 -0.55 -20.68
N GLN A 400 0.73 0.40 -19.76
CA GLN A 400 -0.16 0.57 -18.60
C GLN A 400 -1.61 0.89 -19.00
N ARG A 401 -1.78 1.74 -20.03
CA ARG A 401 -3.13 2.03 -20.58
C ARG A 401 -3.77 0.79 -21.21
N ALA A 402 -3.00 0.02 -21.97
CA ALA A 402 -3.49 -1.24 -22.53
C ALA A 402 -3.91 -2.23 -21.43
N ALA A 403 -3.12 -2.32 -20.33
CA ALA A 403 -3.45 -3.15 -19.18
C ALA A 403 -4.73 -2.68 -18.45
N VAL A 404 -5.03 -1.36 -18.40
CA VAL A 404 -6.29 -0.83 -17.87
C VAL A 404 -7.48 -1.36 -18.69
N VAL A 405 -7.40 -1.27 -20.01
CA VAL A 405 -8.48 -1.77 -20.89
C VAL A 405 -8.64 -3.28 -20.77
N ALA A 406 -7.52 -4.02 -20.74
CA ALA A 406 -7.54 -5.47 -20.54
C ALA A 406 -8.16 -5.86 -19.17
N GLY A 407 -7.81 -5.17 -18.09
CA GLY A 407 -8.38 -5.39 -16.76
C GLY A 407 -9.88 -5.12 -16.67
N ALA A 408 -10.40 -4.20 -17.52
CA ALA A 408 -11.83 -3.92 -17.60
C ALA A 408 -12.63 -5.03 -18.33
N CYS A 409 -11.99 -5.76 -19.24
CA CYS A 409 -12.67 -6.71 -20.13
C CYS A 409 -12.44 -8.18 -19.76
N LEU A 410 -11.36 -8.50 -18.99
CA LEU A 410 -10.94 -9.86 -18.71
C LEU A 410 -11.38 -10.30 -17.30
N GLN A 411 -11.66 -11.58 -17.16
CA GLN A 411 -11.80 -12.20 -15.83
C GLN A 411 -10.42 -12.37 -15.20
N THR A 412 -10.21 -11.78 -14.02
CA THR A 412 -8.87 -11.54 -13.47
C THR A 412 -8.40 -12.55 -12.42
N GLY A 413 -9.14 -13.63 -12.13
CA GLY A 413 -8.77 -14.57 -11.06
C GLY A 413 -7.35 -15.14 -11.16
N VAL A 414 -6.93 -15.55 -12.36
CA VAL A 414 -5.56 -16.06 -12.60
C VAL A 414 -4.53 -14.92 -12.55
N VAL A 415 -4.90 -13.76 -13.10
CA VAL A 415 -4.05 -12.56 -13.09
C VAL A 415 -3.84 -12.08 -11.65
N TRP A 416 -4.86 -12.14 -10.81
CA TRP A 416 -4.79 -11.82 -9.39
C TRP A 416 -3.76 -12.70 -8.66
N SER A 417 -3.92 -14.03 -8.75
CA SER A 417 -3.01 -14.97 -8.07
C SER A 417 -1.56 -14.84 -8.56
N ALA A 418 -1.35 -14.63 -9.87
CA ALA A 418 -0.02 -14.41 -10.43
C ALA A 418 0.60 -13.09 -9.94
N ALA A 419 -0.19 -12.04 -9.90
CA ALA A 419 0.24 -10.73 -9.45
C ALA A 419 0.59 -10.71 -7.95
N GLU A 420 -0.18 -11.41 -7.10
CA GLU A 420 0.15 -11.61 -5.68
C GLU A 420 1.51 -12.32 -5.50
N ALA A 421 1.77 -13.38 -6.27
CA ALA A 421 3.03 -14.11 -6.19
C ALA A 421 4.23 -13.21 -6.53
N VAL A 422 4.14 -12.46 -7.64
CA VAL A 422 5.21 -11.55 -8.07
C VAL A 422 5.42 -10.42 -7.05
N ASN A 423 4.33 -9.90 -6.49
CA ASN A 423 4.37 -8.87 -5.46
C ASN A 423 5.14 -9.34 -4.21
N GLY A 424 4.89 -10.58 -3.78
CA GLY A 424 5.60 -11.19 -2.67
C GLY A 424 7.10 -11.40 -2.94
N LEU A 425 7.50 -11.64 -4.20
CA LEU A 425 8.92 -11.79 -4.56
C LEU A 425 9.71 -10.48 -4.41
N MET A 426 9.07 -9.31 -4.48
CA MET A 426 9.74 -8.01 -4.25
C MET A 426 10.23 -7.86 -2.81
N VAL A 427 9.62 -8.56 -1.86
CA VAL A 427 9.95 -8.52 -0.43
C VAL A 427 11.39 -8.99 -0.18
N ILE A 428 11.83 -10.03 -0.89
CA ILE A 428 13.13 -10.68 -0.67
C ILE A 428 14.30 -9.70 -0.89
N PRO A 429 14.48 -9.09 -2.07
CA PRO A 429 15.59 -8.18 -2.30
C PRO A 429 15.53 -6.93 -1.43
N ASN A 430 14.33 -6.41 -1.17
CA ASN A 430 14.18 -5.20 -0.37
C ASN A 430 14.51 -5.44 1.11
N LEU A 431 13.94 -6.47 1.76
CA LEU A 431 14.21 -6.76 3.16
C LEU A 431 15.65 -7.21 3.39
N THR A 432 16.28 -7.89 2.43
CA THR A 432 17.69 -8.21 2.48
C THR A 432 18.54 -6.93 2.54
N ALA A 433 18.26 -5.96 1.66
CA ALA A 433 18.95 -4.68 1.67
C ALA A 433 18.73 -3.90 2.98
N LEU A 434 17.49 -3.88 3.50
CA LEU A 434 17.16 -3.24 4.76
C LEU A 434 17.90 -3.85 5.94
N ALA A 435 17.96 -5.18 6.04
CA ALA A 435 18.66 -5.88 7.12
C ALA A 435 20.13 -5.53 7.13
N ILE A 436 20.80 -5.52 5.98
CA ILE A 436 22.23 -5.18 5.85
C ILE A 436 22.48 -3.70 6.16
N LEU A 437 21.61 -2.81 5.67
CA LEU A 437 21.77 -1.35 5.82
C LEU A 437 21.15 -0.78 7.11
N THR A 438 20.66 -1.63 8.01
CA THR A 438 20.12 -1.19 9.31
C THR A 438 21.09 -0.29 10.12
N PRO A 439 22.41 -0.52 10.15
CA PRO A 439 23.34 0.39 10.85
C PRO A 439 23.29 1.82 10.30
N GLU A 440 23.10 1.99 8.98
CA GLU A 440 22.96 3.31 8.37
C GLU A 440 21.65 3.99 8.76
N VAL A 441 20.53 3.24 8.84
CA VAL A 441 19.25 3.77 9.34
C VAL A 441 19.39 4.23 10.78
N VAL A 442 20.05 3.43 11.64
CA VAL A 442 20.30 3.78 13.05
C VAL A 442 21.13 5.06 13.14
N ARG A 443 22.18 5.20 12.31
CA ARG A 443 23.03 6.40 12.27
C ARG A 443 22.20 7.65 11.90
N LEU A 444 21.47 7.60 10.80
CA LEU A 444 20.63 8.69 10.33
C LEU A 444 19.53 9.07 11.34
N THR A 445 18.94 8.08 12.01
CA THR A 445 17.94 8.32 13.05
C THR A 445 18.54 9.06 14.25
N LYS A 446 19.73 8.66 14.70
CA LYS A 446 20.44 9.33 15.79
C LYS A 446 20.84 10.76 15.43
N GLU A 447 21.35 11.00 14.21
CA GLU A 447 21.68 12.33 13.70
C GLU A 447 20.44 13.24 13.73
N TYR A 448 19.32 12.76 13.21
CA TYR A 448 18.05 13.48 13.22
C TYR A 448 17.53 13.79 14.63
N GLN A 449 17.68 12.86 15.57
CA GLN A 449 17.27 13.08 16.96
C GLN A 449 18.16 14.13 17.66
N LYS A 450 19.48 14.11 17.40
CA LYS A 450 20.45 15.08 17.98
C LYS A 450 20.22 16.50 17.46
N SER A 451 19.80 16.66 16.19
CA SER A 451 19.50 17.98 15.61
C SER A 451 18.16 18.57 16.10
N GLY A 452 17.52 17.97 17.09
CA GLY A 452 16.19 18.41 17.58
C GLY A 452 15.07 18.28 16.57
N GLY A 453 15.31 17.60 15.44
CA GLY A 453 14.35 17.50 14.33
C GLY A 453 14.33 18.72 13.40
N SER A 454 15.25 19.69 13.63
CA SER A 454 15.46 20.85 12.75
C SER A 454 16.89 20.83 12.25
N THR A 455 17.10 20.80 10.96
CA THR A 455 18.38 21.17 10.35
C THR A 455 18.36 22.67 10.15
N ALA A 456 18.83 23.42 11.15
CA ALA A 456 19.17 24.83 11.03
C ALA A 456 20.39 24.95 10.10
N GLY A 457 20.16 25.05 8.81
CA GLY A 457 21.19 25.21 7.81
C GLY A 457 20.63 24.89 6.43
N GLY A 458 20.41 25.88 5.60
CA GLY A 458 19.72 25.84 4.32
C GLY A 458 20.38 25.02 3.18
N GLY A 459 21.17 24.01 3.48
CA GLY A 459 21.72 23.04 2.51
C GLY A 459 20.95 21.72 2.59
N SER A 460 20.51 21.20 1.45
CA SER A 460 19.93 19.84 1.39
C SER A 460 20.99 18.82 1.84
N TYR A 461 20.63 17.90 2.73
CA TYR A 461 21.51 16.79 3.17
C TYR A 461 22.12 16.04 1.98
N ALA A 462 21.40 15.97 0.86
CA ALA A 462 21.87 15.39 -0.39
C ALA A 462 22.99 16.19 -1.06
N ASP A 463 23.03 17.50 -0.90
CA ASP A 463 24.08 18.34 -1.51
C ASP A 463 25.40 18.25 -0.72
N ILE A 464 25.33 17.93 0.58
CA ILE A 464 26.50 17.83 1.48
C ILE A 464 27.19 16.47 1.36
N HIS A 465 26.44 15.40 1.02
CA HIS A 465 26.95 14.02 1.04
C HIS A 465 26.89 13.29 -0.31
N GLN A 466 26.82 14.03 -1.43
CA GLN A 466 26.99 13.41 -2.75
C GLN A 466 28.44 12.87 -2.87
N ARG A 467 28.61 11.55 -2.68
CA ARG A 467 29.76 10.88 -3.27
C ARG A 467 29.56 10.94 -4.78
N LYS A 468 30.59 11.44 -5.50
CA LYS A 468 30.63 11.41 -6.96
C LYS A 468 30.24 9.99 -7.42
N PRO A 469 29.40 9.85 -8.47
CA PRO A 469 29.17 8.55 -9.06
C PRO A 469 30.53 7.98 -9.51
N VAL A 470 30.82 6.76 -9.09
CA VAL A 470 31.95 5.94 -9.57
C VAL A 470 31.56 5.36 -10.92
#